data_3fb025e8bc3e785f52948eb58af3454d
#
_entry.id   3fb025e8bc3e785f52948eb58af3454d
#
_cell.length_a   1.000
_cell.length_b   1.000
_cell.length_c   1.000
_cell.angle_alpha   90.00
_cell.angle_beta   90.00
_cell.angle_gamma   90.00
#
_symmetry.space_group_name_H-M   'P 1'
#
loop_
_entity.id
_entity.type
_entity.pdbx_description
1 polymer ?
#
loop_
_entity_poly.entity_id
_entity_poly.type
_entity_poly.pdbx_seq_one_letter_code
_entity_poly.pdbx_strand_id
1 'polypeptide(L)'
;MVKLILMDMEFDNIIDNIDMTIVNTTGAREHVTDIGRGIRTIKESTRCTVSELRRVNIKVLSRQIIVHMIYFVVMWINEGPNENGISQVYSPREIVTGKVLNYDLHCKANFGQYVHAHTDPNKTN
;
A
#
# COMPACT_ATOMS: atom_id res chain seq x y z
N MET A 1 -2.21 0.03 -20.15
CA MET A 1 -3.30 0.94 -20.54
C MET A 1 -4.49 0.65 -19.63
N VAL A 2 -4.95 1.64 -18.87
CA VAL A 2 -6.12 1.52 -17.99
C VAL A 2 -7.36 1.53 -18.88
N LYS A 3 -8.21 0.50 -18.77
CA LYS A 3 -9.42 0.35 -19.63
C LYS A 3 -10.71 0.68 -18.90
N LEU A 4 -10.71 0.55 -17.58
CA LEU A 4 -11.89 0.77 -16.74
C LEU A 4 -11.48 1.48 -15.46
N ILE A 5 -12.19 2.53 -15.12
CA ILE A 5 -12.07 3.25 -13.85
C ILE A 5 -13.41 3.16 -13.12
N LEU A 6 -13.37 2.72 -11.86
CA LEU A 6 -14.51 2.75 -10.96
C LEU A 6 -14.37 3.97 -10.06
N MET A 7 -15.40 4.82 -10.03
CA MET A 7 -15.40 6.07 -9.27
C MET A 7 -16.68 6.19 -8.44
N ASP A 8 -16.62 7.02 -7.41
CA ASP A 8 -17.82 7.49 -6.71
C ASP A 8 -18.50 8.61 -7.52
N MET A 9 -19.80 8.80 -7.37
CA MET A 9 -20.59 9.85 -8.06
C MET A 9 -20.05 11.27 -7.86
N GLU A 10 -19.31 11.51 -6.76
CA GLU A 10 -18.68 12.81 -6.53
C GLU A 10 -17.70 13.21 -7.65
N PHE A 11 -17.22 12.24 -8.42
CA PHE A 11 -16.28 12.44 -9.53
C PHE A 11 -16.93 12.55 -10.90
N ASP A 12 -18.27 12.53 -10.99
CA ASP A 12 -18.98 12.64 -12.28
C ASP A 12 -18.57 13.89 -13.09
N ASN A 13 -18.24 14.98 -12.41
CA ASN A 13 -17.84 16.23 -13.06
C ASN A 13 -16.50 16.18 -13.80
N ILE A 14 -15.68 15.14 -13.58
CA ILE A 14 -14.37 15.00 -14.24
C ILE A 14 -14.38 13.91 -15.33
N ILE A 15 -15.51 13.22 -15.52
CA ILE A 15 -15.63 12.13 -16.50
C ILE A 15 -15.31 12.62 -17.91
N ASP A 16 -15.81 13.80 -18.26
CA ASP A 16 -15.61 14.40 -19.58
C ASP A 16 -14.16 14.77 -19.89
N ASN A 17 -13.31 14.82 -18.86
CA ASN A 17 -11.89 15.11 -18.99
C ASN A 17 -11.01 13.85 -19.07
N ILE A 18 -11.62 12.65 -18.99
CA ILE A 18 -10.89 11.38 -19.02
C ILE A 18 -11.05 10.73 -20.39
N ASP A 19 -10.09 11.02 -21.28
CA ASP A 19 -10.08 10.47 -22.64
C ASP A 19 -9.78 8.96 -22.63
N MET A 20 -10.51 8.22 -23.49
CA MET A 20 -10.26 6.81 -23.87
C MET A 20 -10.40 5.76 -22.75
N THR A 21 -11.05 6.05 -21.65
CA THR A 21 -11.23 5.11 -20.54
C THR A 21 -12.72 4.97 -20.23
N ILE A 22 -13.21 3.73 -20.05
CA ILE A 22 -14.56 3.50 -19.59
C ILE A 22 -14.63 3.85 -18.11
N VAL A 23 -15.41 4.86 -17.78
CA VAL A 23 -15.69 5.24 -16.39
C VAL A 23 -17.03 4.65 -15.99
N ASN A 24 -17.04 3.90 -14.89
CA ASN A 24 -18.26 3.40 -14.26
C ASN A 24 -18.40 4.06 -12.89
N THR A 25 -19.44 4.88 -12.72
CA THR A 25 -19.75 5.51 -11.45
C THR A 25 -20.73 4.67 -10.67
N THR A 26 -20.45 4.46 -9.40
CA THR A 26 -21.38 3.78 -8.49
C THR A 26 -22.46 4.74 -8.02
N GLY A 27 -23.69 4.26 -7.89
CA GLY A 27 -24.81 5.06 -7.37
C GLY A 27 -24.56 5.60 -5.97
N ALA A 28 -25.25 6.67 -5.57
CA ALA A 28 -25.07 7.42 -4.31
C ALA A 28 -25.20 6.56 -3.02
N ARG A 29 -25.59 5.30 -3.13
CA ARG A 29 -25.70 4.33 -2.01
C ARG A 29 -24.90 3.05 -2.24
N GLU A 30 -24.21 2.94 -3.37
CA GLU A 30 -23.33 1.83 -3.69
C GLU A 30 -21.89 2.25 -3.41
N HIS A 31 -21.29 1.64 -2.42
CA HIS A 31 -19.85 1.79 -2.20
C HIS A 31 -19.07 0.96 -3.22
N VAL A 32 -17.97 1.49 -3.72
CA VAL A 32 -17.00 0.70 -4.48
C VAL A 32 -16.43 -0.35 -3.52
N THR A 33 -17.01 -1.53 -3.56
CA THR A 33 -16.74 -2.63 -2.60
C THR A 33 -15.26 -2.96 -2.49
N ASP A 34 -14.55 -2.89 -3.62
CA ASP A 34 -13.12 -3.23 -3.67
C ASP A 34 -12.25 -2.17 -2.99
N ILE A 35 -12.59 -0.88 -3.16
CA ILE A 35 -11.90 0.21 -2.47
C ILE A 35 -12.15 0.13 -0.96
N GLY A 36 -13.40 -0.11 -0.55
CA GLY A 36 -13.76 -0.28 0.86
C GLY A 36 -13.01 -1.45 1.50
N ARG A 37 -12.88 -2.57 0.79
CA ARG A 37 -12.12 -3.75 1.22
C ARG A 37 -10.63 -3.42 1.35
N GLY A 38 -10.03 -2.74 0.36
CA GLY A 38 -8.64 -2.30 0.40
C GLY A 38 -8.35 -1.38 1.59
N ILE A 39 -9.20 -0.38 1.84
CA ILE A 39 -9.10 0.52 3.00
C ILE A 39 -9.18 -0.26 4.31
N ARG A 40 -10.09 -1.23 4.41
CA ARG A 40 -10.22 -2.08 5.58
C ARG A 40 -8.94 -2.89 5.82
N THR A 41 -8.40 -3.53 4.79
CA THR A 41 -7.16 -4.30 4.88
C THR A 41 -6.00 -3.42 5.38
N ILE A 42 -5.83 -2.21 4.84
CA ILE A 42 -4.80 -1.26 5.29
C ILE A 42 -5.01 -0.91 6.78
N LYS A 43 -6.24 -0.61 7.19
CA LYS A 43 -6.55 -0.28 8.59
C LYS A 43 -6.25 -1.44 9.54
N GLU A 44 -6.61 -2.66 9.18
CA GLU A 44 -6.36 -3.85 10.00
C GLU A 44 -4.87 -4.15 10.11
N SER A 45 -4.14 -4.14 9.01
CA SER A 45 -2.68 -4.34 9.00
C SER A 45 -1.93 -3.24 9.77
N THR A 46 -2.39 -1.99 9.68
CA THR A 46 -1.85 -0.88 10.47
C THR A 46 -2.07 -1.10 11.98
N ARG A 47 -3.25 -1.57 12.39
CA ARG A 47 -3.53 -1.90 13.80
C ARG A 47 -2.64 -3.03 14.31
N CYS A 48 -2.38 -4.05 13.50
CA CYS A 48 -1.45 -5.12 13.85
C CYS A 48 -0.04 -4.56 14.08
N THR A 49 0.45 -3.71 13.19
CA THR A 49 1.78 -3.07 13.33
C THR A 49 1.85 -2.20 14.59
N VAL A 50 0.81 -1.42 14.89
CA VAL A 50 0.74 -0.63 16.15
C VAL A 50 0.80 -1.55 17.38
N SER A 51 0.11 -2.69 17.34
CA SER A 51 0.14 -3.65 18.45
C SER A 51 1.54 -4.22 18.67
N GLU A 52 2.27 -4.53 17.60
CA GLU A 52 3.67 -4.97 17.71
C GLU A 52 4.59 -3.88 18.28
N LEU A 53 4.44 -2.63 17.85
CA LEU A 53 5.21 -1.50 18.40
C LEU A 53 4.97 -1.33 19.90
N ARG A 54 3.73 -1.52 20.37
CA ARG A 54 3.41 -1.48 21.79
C ARG A 54 4.08 -2.60 22.60
N ARG A 55 4.23 -3.79 22.02
CA ARG A 55 4.95 -4.92 22.64
C ARG A 55 6.43 -4.61 22.86
N VAL A 56 7.05 -3.86 21.97
CA VAL A 56 8.42 -3.35 22.12
C VAL A 56 8.51 -1.99 22.87
N ASN A 57 7.45 -1.65 23.61
CA ASN A 57 7.35 -0.48 24.49
C ASN A 57 7.32 0.89 23.78
N ILE A 58 7.02 0.95 22.50
CA ILE A 58 6.78 2.19 21.77
C ILE A 58 5.30 2.57 21.92
N LYS A 59 4.99 3.46 22.87
CA LYS A 59 3.61 3.83 23.22
C LYS A 59 3.10 5.08 22.50
N VAL A 60 4.00 5.97 22.12
CA VAL A 60 3.67 7.24 21.47
C VAL A 60 4.28 7.26 20.08
N LEU A 61 3.43 7.48 19.08
CA LEU A 61 3.83 7.54 17.68
C LEU A 61 3.75 8.98 17.19
N SER A 62 4.84 9.50 16.67
CA SER A 62 4.81 10.78 15.95
C SER A 62 4.04 10.65 14.64
N ARG A 63 3.52 11.78 14.13
CA ARG A 63 2.83 11.81 12.83
C ARG A 63 3.69 11.22 11.71
N GLN A 64 4.99 11.47 11.70
CA GLN A 64 5.92 10.95 10.70
C GLN A 64 6.00 9.42 10.76
N ILE A 65 6.12 8.86 11.95
CA ILE A 65 6.15 7.39 12.14
C ILE A 65 4.84 6.76 11.64
N ILE A 66 3.69 7.39 11.90
CA ILE A 66 2.39 6.91 11.41
C ILE A 66 2.36 6.89 9.88
N VAL A 67 2.82 7.95 9.22
CA VAL A 67 2.88 8.02 7.76
C VAL A 67 3.78 6.92 7.19
N HIS A 68 4.99 6.75 7.73
CA HIS A 68 5.92 5.70 7.29
C HIS A 68 5.37 4.29 7.56
N MET A 69 4.64 4.10 8.65
CA MET A 69 3.98 2.84 8.96
C MET A 69 2.92 2.49 7.92
N ILE A 70 2.13 3.46 7.46
CA ILE A 70 1.13 3.23 6.41
C ILE A 70 1.83 2.86 5.10
N TYR A 71 2.90 3.55 4.71
CA TYR A 71 3.69 3.17 3.53
C TYR A 71 4.28 1.77 3.65
N PHE A 72 4.79 1.40 4.81
CA PHE A 72 5.30 0.06 5.08
C PHE A 72 4.20 -1.00 4.90
N VAL A 73 3.03 -0.77 5.47
CA VAL A 73 1.88 -1.67 5.34
C VAL A 73 1.44 -1.82 3.88
N VAL A 74 1.32 -0.70 3.16
CA VAL A 74 0.93 -0.70 1.74
C VAL A 74 1.99 -1.43 0.89
N MET A 75 3.26 -1.23 1.19
CA MET A 75 4.34 -1.99 0.53
C MET A 75 4.11 -3.50 0.69
N TRP A 76 3.90 -3.98 1.91
CA TRP A 76 3.71 -5.42 2.15
C TRP A 76 2.45 -5.99 1.50
N ILE A 77 1.34 -5.23 1.48
CA ILE A 77 0.11 -5.64 0.79
C ILE A 77 0.37 -5.83 -0.72
N ASN A 78 1.26 -5.02 -1.31
CA ASN A 78 1.59 -5.09 -2.73
C ASN A 78 2.67 -6.13 -3.06
N GLU A 79 3.37 -6.68 -2.08
CA GLU A 79 4.42 -7.68 -2.29
C GLU A 79 3.91 -9.12 -2.25
N GLY A 80 2.74 -9.36 -1.68
CA GLY A 80 2.11 -10.68 -1.66
C GLY A 80 1.12 -10.86 -2.80
N PRO A 81 1.04 -12.06 -3.41
CA PRO A 81 -0.06 -12.37 -4.31
C PRO A 81 -1.38 -12.35 -3.53
N ASN A 82 -2.41 -11.77 -4.13
CA ASN A 82 -3.73 -11.71 -3.50
C ASN A 82 -4.58 -12.89 -3.99
N GLU A 83 -5.17 -13.63 -3.07
CA GLU A 83 -6.01 -14.81 -3.35
C GLU A 83 -7.16 -14.50 -4.32
N ASN A 84 -7.71 -13.28 -4.26
CA ASN A 84 -8.77 -12.78 -5.14
C ASN A 84 -8.26 -11.74 -6.16
N GLY A 85 -6.95 -11.70 -6.40
CA GLY A 85 -6.31 -10.76 -7.32
C GLY A 85 -6.29 -11.27 -8.77
N ILE A 86 -5.68 -10.45 -9.63
CA ILE A 86 -5.48 -10.76 -11.07
C ILE A 86 -4.61 -12.00 -11.23
N SER A 87 -3.69 -12.25 -10.31
CA SER A 87 -2.80 -13.41 -10.31
C SER A 87 -2.67 -13.99 -8.91
N GLN A 88 -2.66 -15.30 -8.82
CA GLN A 88 -2.36 -16.04 -7.58
C GLN A 88 -0.85 -16.29 -7.39
N VAL A 89 -0.05 -16.01 -8.42
CA VAL A 89 1.39 -16.29 -8.47
C VAL A 89 2.19 -15.01 -8.35
N TYR A 90 1.81 -13.97 -9.09
CA TYR A 90 2.52 -12.69 -9.14
C TYR A 90 1.93 -11.69 -8.18
N SER A 91 2.81 -10.97 -7.48
CA SER A 91 2.39 -9.87 -6.61
C SER A 91 1.90 -8.67 -7.45
N PRO A 92 1.03 -7.80 -6.91
CA PRO A 92 0.62 -6.56 -7.58
C PRO A 92 1.80 -5.70 -8.04
N ARG A 93 2.84 -5.60 -7.22
CA ARG A 93 4.07 -4.87 -7.58
C ARG A 93 4.79 -5.51 -8.74
N GLU A 94 4.93 -6.82 -8.73
CA GLU A 94 5.61 -7.55 -9.82
C GLU A 94 4.85 -7.39 -11.14
N ILE A 95 3.52 -7.46 -11.13
CA ILE A 95 2.68 -7.22 -12.30
C ILE A 95 2.88 -5.82 -12.88
N VAL A 96 2.96 -4.80 -12.00
CA VAL A 96 3.04 -3.40 -12.42
C VAL A 96 4.47 -2.99 -12.80
N THR A 97 5.47 -3.44 -12.04
CA THR A 97 6.86 -2.96 -12.17
C THR A 97 7.80 -3.95 -12.84
N GLY A 98 7.40 -5.22 -12.96
CA GLY A 98 8.27 -6.31 -13.41
C GLY A 98 9.39 -6.66 -12.42
N LYS A 99 9.34 -6.14 -11.18
CA LYS A 99 10.40 -6.32 -10.18
C LYS A 99 9.91 -7.17 -9.02
N VAL A 100 10.62 -8.25 -8.74
CA VAL A 100 10.41 -9.11 -7.57
C VAL A 100 11.10 -8.49 -6.35
N LEU A 101 10.48 -8.62 -5.18
CA LEU A 101 11.08 -8.21 -3.92
C LEU A 101 12.28 -9.09 -3.59
N ASN A 102 13.42 -8.46 -3.35
CA ASN A 102 14.58 -9.15 -2.80
C ASN A 102 14.50 -9.10 -1.28
N TYR A 103 14.11 -10.22 -0.67
CA TYR A 103 13.93 -10.35 0.78
C TYR A 103 15.23 -10.10 1.55
N ASP A 104 16.36 -10.58 1.05
CA ASP A 104 17.68 -10.42 1.71
C ASP A 104 18.11 -8.95 1.75
N LEU A 105 17.64 -8.16 0.79
CA LEU A 105 18.00 -6.74 0.70
C LEU A 105 16.99 -5.85 1.46
N HIS A 106 15.68 -6.14 1.35
CA HIS A 106 14.63 -5.23 1.80
C HIS A 106 14.00 -5.62 3.15
N CYS A 107 14.20 -6.87 3.62
CA CYS A 107 13.52 -7.40 4.80
C CYS A 107 14.49 -7.63 5.98
N LYS A 108 15.53 -6.80 6.11
CA LYS A 108 16.55 -6.94 7.15
C LYS A 108 16.09 -6.52 8.55
N ALA A 109 15.06 -5.72 8.63
CA ALA A 109 14.55 -5.20 9.90
C ALA A 109 13.04 -5.06 9.88
N ASN A 110 12.42 -5.28 11.03
CA ASN A 110 11.00 -5.03 11.22
C ASN A 110 10.73 -3.54 11.40
N PHE A 111 9.50 -3.11 11.12
CA PHE A 111 9.10 -1.72 11.37
C PHE A 111 9.25 -1.38 12.85
N GLY A 112 9.92 -0.27 13.14
CA GLY A 112 10.19 0.18 14.52
C GLY A 112 11.33 -0.55 15.23
N GLN A 113 12.01 -1.46 14.57
CA GLN A 113 13.21 -2.09 15.11
C GLN A 113 14.37 -1.10 15.14
N TYR A 114 15.09 -1.07 16.27
CA TYR A 114 16.31 -0.28 16.37
C TYR A 114 17.43 -0.95 15.57
N VAL A 115 18.05 -0.22 14.67
CA VAL A 115 19.14 -0.70 13.83
C VAL A 115 20.33 0.25 13.86
N HIS A 116 21.55 -0.29 13.81
CA HIS A 116 22.74 0.49 13.57
C HIS A 116 22.99 0.56 12.06
N ALA A 117 22.93 1.77 11.49
CA ALA A 117 23.30 1.99 10.09
C ALA A 117 24.75 2.48 10.01
N HIS A 118 25.54 1.80 9.20
CA HIS A 118 26.87 2.29 8.81
C HIS A 118 26.71 3.24 7.62
N THR A 119 27.02 4.49 7.83
CA THR A 119 27.15 5.47 6.73
C THR A 119 28.60 5.40 6.23
N ASP A 120 28.79 4.98 5.00
CA ASP A 120 30.13 5.03 4.37
C ASP A 120 30.40 6.50 3.98
N PRO A 121 31.37 7.20 4.64
CA PRO A 121 31.60 8.61 4.40
C PRO A 121 32.22 8.91 3.03
N ASN A 122 32.59 7.88 2.26
CA ASN A 122 33.36 8.01 1.03
C ASN A 122 32.55 7.82 -0.26
N LYS A 123 31.22 7.67 -0.19
CA LYS A 123 30.40 7.73 -1.40
C LYS A 123 30.04 9.19 -1.71
N THR A 124 31.00 9.93 -2.24
CA THR A 124 30.72 11.10 -3.06
C THR A 124 30.04 10.63 -4.36
N ASN A 125 28.80 11.04 -4.54
CA ASN A 125 28.12 10.95 -5.84
C ASN A 125 28.80 11.86 -6.86
#